data_9dde566ca1deeb689d492aa129295759
#
_entry.id   9dde566ca1deeb689d492aa129295759
#
_cell.length_a   1.000
_cell.length_b   1.000
_cell.length_c   1.000
_cell.angle_alpha   90.00
_cell.angle_beta   90.00
_cell.angle_gamma   90.00
#
_symmetry.space_group_name_H-M   'P 1'
#
loop_
_entity.id
_entity.type
_entity.pdbx_description
1 polymer ?
#
loop_
_entity_poly.entity_id
_entity_poly.type
_entity_poly.pdbx_seq_one_letter_code
_entity_poly.pdbx_strand_id
1 'polypeptide(L)'
;KSSAASDVYKRQLLYNYIAPMFEARMIHDSYSCRVGKGVFVGIRRFEHHLRSCTRNYSQAAYVLKLDLRGYFMSIDRWVLHGVLMRELDANWRKVSGNGRRWCDRLDRGLIDYLIRVILFRNPVSDCIVLGQQSDWDGLPPSKSLFHAPENVGLPIGDITSQLFSNILLDQMDRFVKRNLRCRHYGRYVDDFYVVHASRRYLKSLTACLQWFLQSELHLTLHPDKIVLQPYHYGVAFLGAYVKPYRRYATKSSVERFRRKIRVLEAECRRGELTYVRPGNQIRAEFVLRAFLPFQGLRNASDAIRKVAPEEILRLYGRIRKIRAEKEIHPRGDTIRRNAGRL
;
A
#
# COMPACT_ATOMS: atom_id res chain seq x y z
N LYS A 1 -30.58 -6.89 -9.57
CA LYS A 1 -29.29 -7.19 -8.90
C LYS A 1 -28.19 -6.64 -9.76
N SER A 2 -27.38 -5.72 -9.21
CA SER A 2 -26.37 -4.96 -9.93
C SER A 2 -25.26 -5.88 -10.48
N SER A 3 -24.92 -5.76 -11.78
CA SER A 3 -23.77 -6.42 -12.43
C SER A 3 -22.45 -6.09 -11.70
N ALA A 4 -22.34 -4.90 -11.13
CA ALA A 4 -21.21 -4.45 -10.32
C ALA A 4 -20.97 -5.30 -9.07
N ALA A 5 -22.02 -5.72 -8.35
CA ALA A 5 -21.88 -6.60 -7.21
C ALA A 5 -21.32 -7.97 -7.61
N SER A 6 -21.80 -8.52 -8.75
CA SER A 6 -21.28 -9.79 -9.29
C SER A 6 -19.80 -9.71 -9.64
N ASP A 7 -19.34 -8.58 -10.21
CA ASP A 7 -17.94 -8.37 -10.56
C ASP A 7 -17.04 -8.30 -9.31
N VAL A 8 -17.49 -7.61 -8.26
CA VAL A 8 -16.78 -7.56 -6.98
C VAL A 8 -16.60 -8.96 -6.38
N TYR A 9 -17.65 -9.79 -6.39
CA TYR A 9 -17.57 -11.17 -5.88
C TYR A 9 -16.59 -12.04 -6.71
N LYS A 10 -16.62 -11.95 -8.04
CA LYS A 10 -15.70 -12.69 -8.91
C LYS A 10 -14.24 -12.30 -8.65
N ARG A 11 -13.96 -11.00 -8.50
CA ARG A 11 -12.61 -10.49 -8.17
C ARG A 11 -12.17 -10.95 -6.79
N GLN A 12 -13.06 -10.92 -5.79
CA GLN A 12 -12.77 -11.41 -4.45
C GLN A 12 -12.50 -12.91 -4.43
N LEU A 13 -13.27 -13.69 -5.20
CA LEU A 13 -13.09 -15.14 -5.33
C LEU A 13 -11.70 -15.44 -5.91
N LEU A 14 -11.37 -14.86 -7.05
CA LEU A 14 -10.05 -15.02 -7.66
C LEU A 14 -8.92 -14.64 -6.69
N TYR A 15 -9.05 -13.48 -6.04
CA TYR A 15 -8.08 -13.03 -5.04
C TYR A 15 -7.86 -14.07 -3.94
N ASN A 16 -8.94 -14.60 -3.35
CA ASN A 16 -8.85 -15.55 -2.25
C ASN A 16 -8.14 -16.86 -2.66
N TYR A 17 -8.27 -17.27 -3.92
CA TYR A 17 -7.62 -18.47 -4.44
C TYR A 17 -6.13 -18.26 -4.75
N ILE A 18 -5.76 -17.15 -5.37
CA ILE A 18 -4.39 -16.95 -5.87
C ILE A 18 -3.49 -16.13 -4.93
N ALA A 19 -4.04 -15.21 -4.12
CA ALA A 19 -3.24 -14.35 -3.26
C ALA A 19 -2.29 -15.11 -2.32
N PRO A 20 -2.69 -16.21 -1.66
CA PRO A 20 -1.79 -16.97 -0.79
C PRO A 20 -0.56 -17.55 -1.52
N MET A 21 -0.70 -17.87 -2.82
CA MET A 21 0.40 -18.38 -3.64
C MET A 21 1.49 -17.33 -3.83
N PHE A 22 1.09 -16.08 -4.09
CA PHE A 22 2.01 -14.97 -4.34
C PHE A 22 2.53 -14.34 -3.05
N GLU A 23 1.66 -14.19 -2.04
CA GLU A 23 1.98 -13.58 -0.75
C GLU A 23 3.18 -14.27 -0.06
N ALA A 24 3.25 -15.58 -0.12
CA ALA A 24 4.33 -16.38 0.48
C ALA A 24 5.71 -16.09 -0.15
N ARG A 25 5.78 -15.49 -1.34
CA ARG A 25 7.02 -15.24 -2.08
C ARG A 25 7.50 -13.81 -2.06
N MET A 26 6.60 -12.87 -1.81
CA MET A 26 6.94 -11.45 -1.74
C MET A 26 7.95 -11.19 -0.63
N ILE A 27 8.85 -10.25 -0.89
CA ILE A 27 9.84 -9.87 0.13
C ILE A 27 9.16 -9.39 1.41
N HIS A 28 9.85 -9.56 2.54
CA HIS A 28 9.32 -9.11 3.84
C HIS A 28 9.01 -7.62 3.85
N ASP A 29 9.83 -6.80 3.19
CA ASP A 29 9.80 -5.35 3.24
C ASP A 29 9.00 -4.71 2.09
N SER A 30 7.99 -5.42 1.55
CA SER A 30 6.87 -4.87 0.78
C SER A 30 5.66 -4.73 1.72
N TYR A 31 5.10 -3.52 1.87
CA TYR A 31 4.20 -3.21 3.00
C TYR A 31 2.75 -2.93 2.61
N SER A 32 2.46 -2.64 1.34
CA SER A 32 1.13 -2.24 0.91
C SER A 32 0.24 -3.42 0.59
N CYS A 33 -1.06 -3.32 0.95
CA CYS A 33 -2.11 -4.27 0.58
C CYS A 33 -1.79 -5.74 0.93
N ARG A 34 -1.12 -5.97 2.05
CA ARG A 34 -0.71 -7.28 2.55
C ARG A 34 -1.18 -7.49 4.00
N VAL A 35 -1.57 -8.72 4.34
CA VAL A 35 -1.99 -9.08 5.70
C VAL A 35 -0.85 -8.87 6.69
N GLY A 36 -1.13 -8.20 7.81
CA GLY A 36 -0.15 -7.90 8.85
C GLY A 36 0.90 -6.85 8.48
N LYS A 37 0.76 -6.20 7.32
CA LYS A 37 1.61 -5.09 6.86
C LYS A 37 0.87 -3.75 6.94
N GLY A 38 1.34 -2.74 6.25
CA GLY A 38 0.74 -1.42 6.16
C GLY A 38 1.68 -0.29 6.57
N VAL A 39 1.15 0.92 6.65
CA VAL A 39 1.91 2.15 6.91
C VAL A 39 2.74 2.08 8.18
N PHE A 40 2.16 1.58 9.28
CA PHE A 40 2.86 1.49 10.57
C PHE A 40 4.07 0.54 10.51
N VAL A 41 3.89 -0.62 9.90
CA VAL A 41 4.98 -1.59 9.70
C VAL A 41 6.06 -0.98 8.80
N GLY A 42 5.66 -0.31 7.71
CA GLY A 42 6.59 0.37 6.80
C GLY A 42 7.46 1.40 7.51
N ILE A 43 6.87 2.28 8.34
CA ILE A 43 7.60 3.30 9.09
C ILE A 43 8.58 2.66 10.10
N ARG A 44 8.14 1.63 10.84
CA ARG A 44 8.99 0.92 11.81
C ARG A 44 10.16 0.20 11.10
N ARG A 45 9.89 -0.43 9.96
CA ARG A 45 10.91 -1.12 9.17
C ARG A 45 11.90 -0.14 8.56
N PHE A 46 11.44 1.02 8.08
CA PHE A 46 12.32 2.07 7.59
C PHE A 46 13.28 2.57 8.70
N GLU A 47 12.76 2.85 9.90
CA GLU A 47 13.60 3.20 11.05
C GLU A 47 14.59 2.09 11.41
N HIS A 48 14.14 0.83 11.40
CA HIS A 48 15.02 -0.31 11.62
C HIS A 48 16.14 -0.38 10.59
N HIS A 49 15.87 -0.16 9.32
CA HIS A 49 16.88 -0.13 8.27
C HIS A 49 17.87 1.02 8.45
N LEU A 50 17.42 2.20 8.88
CA LEU A 50 18.33 3.29 9.24
C LEU A 50 19.25 2.88 10.39
N ARG A 51 18.68 2.38 11.49
CA ARG A 51 19.46 1.95 12.67
C ARG A 51 20.45 0.84 12.33
N SER A 52 20.03 -0.14 11.55
CA SER A 52 20.90 -1.24 11.12
C SER A 52 22.05 -0.77 10.24
N CYS A 53 21.75 0.06 9.23
CA CYS A 53 22.76 0.56 8.29
C CYS A 53 23.79 1.49 8.96
N THR A 54 23.34 2.27 9.97
CA THR A 54 24.16 3.27 10.66
C THR A 54 24.77 2.77 11.96
N ARG A 55 24.66 1.50 12.29
CA ARG A 55 25.03 0.95 13.61
C ARG A 55 24.46 1.82 14.74
N ASN A 56 23.13 1.93 14.79
CA ASN A 56 22.39 2.72 15.76
C ASN A 56 22.74 4.23 15.72
N TYR A 57 22.83 4.78 14.50
CA TYR A 57 23.10 6.20 14.21
C TYR A 57 24.53 6.68 14.52
N SER A 58 25.47 5.77 14.72
CA SER A 58 26.88 6.10 14.95
C SER A 58 27.69 6.29 13.67
N GLN A 59 27.20 5.79 12.53
CA GLN A 59 27.89 5.88 11.25
C GLN A 59 27.08 6.66 10.20
N ALA A 60 27.80 7.25 9.25
CA ALA A 60 27.16 7.94 8.12
C ALA A 60 26.43 6.97 7.20
N ALA A 61 25.26 7.39 6.73
CA ALA A 61 24.52 6.71 5.68
C ALA A 61 23.66 7.71 4.90
N TYR A 62 23.19 7.26 3.74
CA TYR A 62 22.34 8.02 2.84
C TYR A 62 21.06 7.25 2.57
N VAL A 63 20.00 7.97 2.32
CA VAL A 63 18.72 7.42 1.90
C VAL A 63 18.44 7.86 0.47
N LEU A 64 18.22 6.90 -0.39
CA LEU A 64 17.66 7.10 -1.72
C LEU A 64 16.17 6.76 -1.62
N LYS A 65 15.32 7.73 -1.91
CA LYS A 65 13.87 7.56 -1.99
C LYS A 65 13.42 7.79 -3.42
N LEU A 66 12.55 6.95 -3.92
CA LEU A 66 12.11 6.90 -5.30
C LEU A 66 10.60 6.65 -5.36
N ASP A 67 9.97 7.14 -6.42
CA ASP A 67 8.53 7.00 -6.68
C ASP A 67 8.32 6.73 -8.17
N LEU A 68 7.30 5.98 -8.54
CA LEU A 68 6.98 5.72 -9.94
C LEU A 68 6.02 6.77 -10.49
N ARG A 69 6.23 7.17 -11.73
CA ARG A 69 5.37 8.16 -12.38
C ARG A 69 4.04 7.53 -12.78
N GLY A 70 2.95 8.05 -12.18
CA GLY A 70 1.59 7.63 -12.55
C GLY A 70 1.34 6.13 -12.47
N TYR A 71 1.92 5.42 -11.50
CA TYR A 71 2.09 3.98 -11.46
C TYR A 71 0.87 3.19 -11.98
N PHE A 72 -0.30 3.30 -11.31
CA PHE A 72 -1.49 2.54 -11.71
C PHE A 72 -1.97 2.86 -13.13
N MET A 73 -1.75 4.08 -13.60
CA MET A 73 -2.17 4.53 -14.94
C MET A 73 -1.15 4.18 -16.03
N SER A 74 0.05 3.75 -15.66
CA SER A 74 1.14 3.40 -16.60
C SER A 74 1.44 1.91 -16.68
N ILE A 75 0.72 1.06 -15.95
CA ILE A 75 0.93 -0.39 -15.98
C ILE A 75 0.52 -0.94 -17.36
N ASP A 76 1.49 -1.49 -18.09
CA ASP A 76 1.24 -2.26 -19.31
C ASP A 76 0.59 -3.60 -18.94
N ARG A 77 -0.64 -3.82 -19.43
CA ARG A 77 -1.43 -5.02 -19.09
C ARG A 77 -0.89 -6.29 -19.71
N TRP A 78 -0.19 -6.21 -20.85
CA TRP A 78 0.46 -7.35 -21.47
C TRP A 78 1.70 -7.79 -20.69
N VAL A 79 2.54 -6.83 -20.29
CA VAL A 79 3.68 -7.09 -19.40
C VAL A 79 3.19 -7.71 -18.10
N LEU A 80 2.17 -7.10 -17.48
CA LEU A 80 1.57 -7.61 -16.25
C LEU A 80 1.02 -9.04 -16.43
N HIS A 81 0.28 -9.31 -17.50
CA HIS A 81 -0.22 -10.65 -17.79
C HIS A 81 0.93 -11.67 -17.92
N GLY A 82 1.98 -11.32 -18.67
CA GLY A 82 3.16 -12.17 -18.80
C GLY A 82 3.85 -12.47 -17.47
N VAL A 83 3.96 -11.48 -16.60
CA VAL A 83 4.49 -11.65 -15.23
C VAL A 83 3.58 -12.58 -14.42
N LEU A 84 2.26 -12.34 -14.42
CA LEU A 84 1.30 -13.16 -13.67
C LEU A 84 1.35 -14.63 -14.10
N MET A 85 1.38 -14.91 -15.40
CA MET A 85 1.44 -16.28 -15.92
C MET A 85 2.75 -16.96 -15.54
N ARG A 86 3.87 -16.30 -15.73
CA ARG A 86 5.20 -16.81 -15.35
C ARG A 86 5.30 -17.13 -13.87
N GLU A 87 4.77 -16.25 -13.02
CA GLU A 87 4.75 -16.47 -11.56
C GLU A 87 3.76 -17.56 -11.15
N LEU A 88 2.62 -17.65 -11.81
CA LEU A 88 1.64 -18.72 -11.62
C LEU A 88 2.28 -20.08 -11.91
N ASP A 89 2.92 -20.24 -13.07
CA ASP A 89 3.56 -21.48 -13.50
C ASP A 89 4.72 -21.88 -12.57
N ALA A 90 5.53 -20.90 -12.17
CA ALA A 90 6.64 -21.12 -11.24
C ALA A 90 6.19 -21.61 -9.83
N ASN A 91 4.92 -21.43 -9.49
CA ASN A 91 4.35 -21.86 -8.22
C ASN A 91 3.35 -23.01 -8.33
N TRP A 92 2.91 -23.34 -9.53
CA TRP A 92 1.78 -24.24 -9.77
C TRP A 92 1.91 -25.62 -9.10
N ARG A 93 3.11 -26.19 -9.10
CA ARG A 93 3.40 -27.49 -8.49
C ARG A 93 3.87 -27.43 -7.04
N LYS A 94 3.99 -26.22 -6.46
CA LYS A 94 4.44 -26.06 -5.07
C LYS A 94 3.33 -26.38 -4.09
N VAL A 95 3.75 -26.86 -2.92
CA VAL A 95 2.86 -27.17 -1.80
C VAL A 95 2.42 -25.86 -1.14
N SER A 96 1.13 -25.74 -0.89
CA SER A 96 0.54 -24.63 -0.13
C SER A 96 0.61 -24.91 1.38
N GLY A 97 0.30 -23.90 2.19
CA GLY A 97 0.36 -24.01 3.66
C GLY A 97 -0.52 -25.11 4.28
N ASN A 98 -1.47 -25.67 3.53
CA ASN A 98 -2.30 -26.80 3.96
C ASN A 98 -1.81 -28.17 3.48
N GLY A 99 -0.58 -28.28 3.01
CA GLY A 99 0.05 -29.54 2.60
C GLY A 99 -0.32 -30.05 1.20
N ARG A 100 -1.20 -29.35 0.45
CA ARG A 100 -1.59 -29.75 -0.92
C ARG A 100 -0.91 -28.84 -1.94
N ARG A 101 -0.62 -29.37 -3.12
CA ARG A 101 -0.09 -28.58 -4.25
C ARG A 101 -1.19 -27.68 -4.83
N TRP A 102 -0.81 -26.55 -5.42
CA TRP A 102 -1.77 -25.65 -6.04
C TRP A 102 -2.47 -26.28 -7.25
N CYS A 103 -1.74 -27.04 -8.06
CA CYS A 103 -2.30 -27.77 -9.20
C CYS A 103 -3.37 -28.81 -8.84
N ASP A 104 -3.40 -29.30 -7.61
CA ASP A 104 -4.39 -30.27 -7.14
C ASP A 104 -5.71 -29.58 -6.68
N ARG A 105 -5.73 -28.25 -6.65
CA ARG A 105 -6.83 -27.45 -6.09
C ARG A 105 -7.42 -26.45 -7.06
N LEU A 106 -6.66 -26.01 -8.04
CA LEU A 106 -7.03 -24.94 -8.95
C LEU A 106 -6.95 -25.40 -10.39
N ASP A 107 -7.89 -24.95 -11.20
CA ASP A 107 -7.83 -25.10 -12.65
C ASP A 107 -6.99 -23.96 -13.26
N ARG A 108 -5.88 -24.33 -13.93
CA ARG A 108 -4.93 -23.40 -14.54
C ARG A 108 -5.56 -22.58 -15.67
N GLY A 109 -6.41 -23.23 -16.49
CA GLY A 109 -7.08 -22.58 -17.62
C GLY A 109 -8.12 -21.59 -17.15
N LEU A 110 -8.91 -21.96 -16.14
CA LEU A 110 -9.88 -21.06 -15.52
C LEU A 110 -9.22 -19.83 -14.87
N ILE A 111 -8.10 -20.01 -14.18
CA ILE A 111 -7.36 -18.89 -13.58
C ILE A 111 -6.84 -17.93 -14.65
N ASP A 112 -6.22 -18.44 -15.72
CA ASP A 112 -5.76 -17.61 -16.85
C ASP A 112 -6.94 -16.87 -17.51
N TYR A 113 -8.03 -17.55 -17.78
CA TYR A 113 -9.25 -16.93 -18.33
C TYR A 113 -9.75 -15.78 -17.45
N LEU A 114 -9.87 -16.00 -16.13
CA LEU A 114 -10.35 -14.97 -15.22
C LEU A 114 -9.39 -13.78 -15.14
N ILE A 115 -8.08 -14.03 -15.12
CA ILE A 115 -7.07 -12.97 -15.17
C ILE A 115 -7.19 -12.15 -16.45
N ARG A 116 -7.32 -12.79 -17.62
CA ARG A 116 -7.50 -12.09 -18.90
C ARG A 116 -8.77 -11.24 -18.91
N VAL A 117 -9.90 -11.78 -18.48
CA VAL A 117 -11.17 -11.04 -18.41
C VAL A 117 -11.04 -9.81 -17.51
N ILE A 118 -10.35 -9.92 -16.36
CA ILE A 118 -10.17 -8.80 -15.43
C ILE A 118 -9.20 -7.75 -16.00
N LEU A 119 -8.10 -8.18 -16.61
CA LEU A 119 -7.06 -7.27 -17.08
C LEU A 119 -7.46 -6.52 -18.35
N PHE A 120 -8.07 -7.22 -19.32
CA PHE A 120 -8.32 -6.66 -20.65
C PHE A 120 -9.71 -6.06 -20.84
N ARG A 121 -10.59 -6.18 -19.82
CA ARG A 121 -11.81 -5.37 -19.82
C ARG A 121 -11.46 -3.90 -19.76
N ASN A 122 -12.05 -3.10 -20.65
CA ASN A 122 -11.89 -1.65 -20.59
C ASN A 122 -12.65 -1.08 -19.37
N PRO A 123 -11.97 -0.50 -18.37
CA PRO A 123 -12.61 -0.05 -17.14
C PRO A 123 -13.45 1.22 -17.30
N VAL A 124 -13.31 1.92 -18.44
CA VAL A 124 -14.03 3.18 -18.69
C VAL A 124 -15.23 3.03 -19.62
N SER A 125 -15.38 1.89 -20.35
CA SER A 125 -16.47 1.70 -21.31
C SER A 125 -17.85 1.63 -20.67
N ASP A 126 -17.95 1.06 -19.45
CA ASP A 126 -19.22 0.82 -18.76
C ASP A 126 -19.23 1.44 -17.36
N CYS A 127 -18.45 2.51 -17.14
CA CYS A 127 -18.35 3.14 -15.83
C CYS A 127 -19.47 4.18 -15.63
N ILE A 128 -19.98 4.27 -14.41
CA ILE A 128 -20.85 5.36 -13.97
C ILE A 128 -19.96 6.46 -13.43
N VAL A 129 -19.96 7.62 -14.12
CA VAL A 129 -19.24 8.80 -13.66
C VAL A 129 -20.09 9.48 -12.56
N LEU A 130 -19.51 9.59 -11.37
CA LEU A 130 -20.14 10.27 -10.23
C LEU A 130 -19.48 11.64 -10.05
N GLY A 131 -20.31 12.66 -9.71
CA GLY A 131 -19.86 14.04 -9.54
C GLY A 131 -20.10 14.91 -10.78
N GLN A 132 -19.62 16.15 -10.73
CA GLN A 132 -19.73 17.10 -11.83
C GLN A 132 -18.44 17.11 -12.67
N GLN A 133 -18.54 17.54 -13.92
CA GLN A 133 -17.38 17.67 -14.81
C GLN A 133 -16.29 18.56 -14.20
N SER A 134 -16.70 19.64 -13.50
CA SER A 134 -15.79 20.54 -12.80
C SER A 134 -14.96 19.89 -11.69
N ASP A 135 -15.37 18.75 -11.13
CA ASP A 135 -14.60 18.02 -10.11
C ASP A 135 -13.30 17.42 -10.69
N TRP A 136 -13.22 17.35 -12.01
CA TRP A 136 -12.09 16.79 -12.77
C TRP A 136 -11.16 17.88 -13.32
N ASP A 137 -11.53 19.16 -13.17
CA ASP A 137 -10.72 20.28 -13.64
C ASP A 137 -9.37 20.30 -12.94
N GLY A 138 -8.30 20.44 -13.73
CA GLY A 138 -6.93 20.44 -13.21
C GLY A 138 -6.35 19.04 -12.89
N LEU A 139 -7.09 17.95 -13.12
CA LEU A 139 -6.53 16.60 -13.02
C LEU A 139 -5.60 16.32 -14.21
N PRO A 140 -4.30 16.07 -13.98
CA PRO A 140 -3.40 15.73 -15.07
C PRO A 140 -3.85 14.48 -15.83
N PRO A 141 -3.80 14.45 -17.19
CA PRO A 141 -4.17 13.28 -17.98
C PRO A 141 -3.49 11.97 -17.53
N SER A 142 -2.24 12.06 -17.10
CA SER A 142 -1.47 10.92 -16.57
C SER A 142 -2.00 10.32 -15.26
N LYS A 143 -3.02 10.90 -14.66
CA LYS A 143 -3.70 10.41 -13.45
C LYS A 143 -5.12 9.90 -13.71
N SER A 144 -5.54 9.81 -14.97
CA SER A 144 -6.89 9.40 -15.34
C SER A 144 -6.83 8.23 -16.34
N LEU A 145 -7.64 7.20 -16.09
CA LEU A 145 -7.79 6.06 -17.00
C LEU A 145 -8.51 6.46 -18.30
N PHE A 146 -9.28 7.54 -18.30
CA PHE A 146 -9.93 8.05 -19.53
C PHE A 146 -8.93 8.53 -20.58
N HIS A 147 -7.71 8.85 -20.17
CA HIS A 147 -6.62 9.30 -21.04
C HIS A 147 -5.50 8.26 -21.19
N ALA A 148 -5.64 7.09 -20.55
CA ALA A 148 -4.65 6.02 -20.69
C ALA A 148 -4.74 5.38 -22.08
N PRO A 149 -3.59 5.01 -22.69
CA PRO A 149 -3.58 4.23 -23.93
C PRO A 149 -4.32 2.90 -23.76
N GLU A 150 -4.72 2.31 -24.88
CA GLU A 150 -5.33 0.97 -24.88
C GLU A 150 -4.40 -0.06 -24.20
N ASN A 151 -4.98 -0.95 -23.41
CA ASN A 151 -4.27 -1.97 -22.64
C ASN A 151 -3.21 -1.42 -21.64
N VAL A 152 -3.31 -0.15 -21.26
CA VAL A 152 -2.49 0.47 -20.23
C VAL A 152 -3.38 0.93 -19.05
N GLY A 153 -2.85 0.80 -17.86
CA GLY A 153 -3.48 1.24 -16.61
C GLY A 153 -4.40 0.20 -15.95
N LEU A 154 -4.48 0.28 -14.63
CA LEU A 154 -5.37 -0.52 -13.78
C LEU A 154 -6.29 0.39 -12.96
N PRO A 155 -7.55 0.01 -12.74
CA PRO A 155 -8.45 0.75 -11.88
C PRO A 155 -7.96 0.72 -10.43
N ILE A 156 -7.97 1.90 -9.79
CA ILE A 156 -7.62 2.04 -8.37
C ILE A 156 -8.83 1.64 -7.52
N GLY A 157 -8.59 0.88 -6.45
CA GLY A 157 -9.63 0.45 -5.51
C GLY A 157 -10.00 -1.02 -5.62
N ASP A 158 -9.75 -1.66 -6.74
CA ASP A 158 -9.98 -3.09 -6.92
C ASP A 158 -8.98 -3.94 -6.16
N ILE A 159 -9.46 -4.99 -5.50
CA ILE A 159 -8.59 -5.92 -4.75
C ILE A 159 -7.62 -6.68 -5.66
N THR A 160 -8.09 -7.06 -6.87
CA THR A 160 -7.24 -7.71 -7.89
C THR A 160 -6.19 -6.76 -8.43
N SER A 161 -6.51 -5.50 -8.68
CA SER A 161 -5.53 -4.49 -9.11
C SER A 161 -4.41 -4.30 -8.08
N GLN A 162 -4.76 -4.31 -6.78
CA GLN A 162 -3.79 -4.22 -5.69
C GLN A 162 -2.85 -5.45 -5.64
N LEU A 163 -3.40 -6.65 -5.80
CA LEU A 163 -2.60 -7.87 -5.84
C LEU A 163 -1.69 -7.91 -7.07
N PHE A 164 -2.24 -7.67 -8.25
CA PHE A 164 -1.53 -7.72 -9.51
C PHE A 164 -0.40 -6.68 -9.57
N SER A 165 -0.66 -5.46 -9.11
CA SER A 165 0.36 -4.42 -9.00
C SER A 165 1.51 -4.82 -8.05
N ASN A 166 1.19 -5.47 -6.94
CA ASN A 166 2.23 -5.99 -6.03
C ASN A 166 3.05 -7.11 -6.65
N ILE A 167 2.43 -8.02 -7.44
CA ILE A 167 3.13 -9.10 -8.15
C ILE A 167 4.04 -8.52 -9.23
N LEU A 168 3.59 -7.50 -9.96
CA LEU A 168 4.41 -6.80 -10.95
C LEU A 168 5.67 -6.21 -10.32
N LEU A 169 5.52 -5.44 -9.24
CA LEU A 169 6.65 -4.81 -8.55
C LEU A 169 7.48 -5.79 -7.71
N ASP A 170 7.00 -6.99 -7.41
CA ASP A 170 7.83 -8.02 -6.80
C ASP A 170 9.01 -8.46 -7.71
N GLN A 171 8.89 -8.27 -9.04
CA GLN A 171 10.01 -8.45 -9.96
C GLN A 171 11.14 -7.46 -9.63
N MET A 172 10.80 -6.18 -9.45
CA MET A 172 11.75 -5.15 -9.02
C MET A 172 12.29 -5.43 -7.59
N ASP A 173 11.40 -5.83 -6.67
CA ASP A 173 11.81 -6.16 -5.30
C ASP A 173 12.87 -7.26 -5.27
N ARG A 174 12.69 -8.29 -6.10
CA ARG A 174 13.66 -9.40 -6.25
C ARG A 174 14.94 -8.95 -6.91
N PHE A 175 14.86 -8.13 -7.96
CA PHE A 175 16.03 -7.54 -8.60
C PHE A 175 16.87 -6.75 -7.59
N VAL A 176 16.24 -5.87 -6.81
CA VAL A 176 16.90 -5.09 -5.78
C VAL A 176 17.55 -5.96 -4.68
N LYS A 177 16.81 -6.96 -4.20
CA LYS A 177 17.28 -7.80 -3.09
C LYS A 177 18.31 -8.86 -3.51
N ARG A 178 18.14 -9.48 -4.67
CA ARG A 178 18.94 -10.64 -5.09
C ARG A 178 20.08 -10.27 -6.03
N ASN A 179 19.78 -9.47 -7.05
CA ASN A 179 20.77 -9.08 -8.06
C ASN A 179 21.65 -7.92 -7.55
N LEU A 180 21.03 -6.85 -7.06
CA LEU A 180 21.71 -5.69 -6.53
C LEU A 180 22.14 -5.84 -5.05
N ARG A 181 21.70 -6.91 -4.38
CA ARG A 181 22.01 -7.25 -2.98
C ARG A 181 21.78 -6.11 -1.98
N CYS A 182 20.77 -5.25 -2.24
CA CYS A 182 20.43 -4.15 -1.35
C CYS A 182 19.82 -4.66 -0.05
N ARG A 183 20.56 -4.64 1.04
CA ARG A 183 20.13 -5.15 2.35
C ARG A 183 18.98 -4.34 2.94
N HIS A 184 19.10 -3.01 2.91
CA HIS A 184 18.17 -2.07 3.54
C HIS A 184 17.27 -1.42 2.48
N TYR A 185 16.31 -2.16 1.98
CA TYR A 185 15.31 -1.77 0.98
C TYR A 185 13.91 -2.04 1.49
N GLY A 186 12.96 -1.17 1.17
CA GLY A 186 11.56 -1.39 1.44
C GLY A 186 10.65 -0.58 0.50
N ARG A 187 9.43 -1.10 0.26
CA ARG A 187 8.47 -0.55 -0.69
C ARG A 187 7.05 -0.49 -0.12
N TYR A 188 6.36 0.58 -0.46
CA TYR A 188 4.94 0.76 -0.21
C TYR A 188 4.24 1.23 -1.51
N VAL A 189 3.60 0.31 -2.22
CA VAL A 189 3.08 0.50 -3.59
C VAL A 189 4.22 0.95 -4.52
N ASP A 190 4.19 2.20 -4.97
CA ASP A 190 5.12 2.88 -5.87
C ASP A 190 6.19 3.70 -5.14
N ASP A 191 6.05 3.93 -3.84
CA ASP A 191 7.02 4.66 -3.00
C ASP A 191 8.01 3.67 -2.36
N PHE A 192 9.29 3.76 -2.69
CA PHE A 192 10.31 2.85 -2.18
C PHE A 192 11.60 3.57 -1.80
N TYR A 193 12.38 2.93 -0.96
CA TYR A 193 13.63 3.48 -0.46
C TYR A 193 14.75 2.45 -0.40
N VAL A 194 15.97 2.93 -0.49
CA VAL A 194 17.21 2.19 -0.19
C VAL A 194 18.04 2.99 0.78
N VAL A 195 18.59 2.34 1.81
CA VAL A 195 19.55 2.95 2.75
C VAL A 195 20.90 2.30 2.56
N HIS A 196 21.95 3.11 2.38
CA HIS A 196 23.32 2.62 2.18
C HIS A 196 24.35 3.62 2.68
N ALA A 197 25.54 3.15 3.10
CA ALA A 197 26.62 4.00 3.57
C ALA A 197 27.27 4.84 2.45
N SER A 198 27.29 4.32 1.22
CA SER A 198 27.89 4.99 0.06
C SER A 198 26.85 5.75 -0.77
N ARG A 199 27.02 7.08 -0.85
CA ARG A 199 26.23 7.95 -1.74
C ARG A 199 26.47 7.63 -3.22
N ARG A 200 27.72 7.30 -3.59
CA ARG A 200 28.10 6.96 -4.97
C ARG A 200 27.35 5.70 -5.43
N TYR A 201 27.29 4.68 -4.59
CA TYR A 201 26.53 3.47 -4.86
C TYR A 201 25.03 3.76 -5.08
N LEU A 202 24.42 4.58 -4.26
CA LEU A 202 23.00 4.94 -4.43
C LEU A 202 22.72 5.72 -5.73
N LYS A 203 23.69 6.54 -6.18
CA LYS A 203 23.58 7.21 -7.48
C LYS A 203 23.61 6.21 -8.65
N SER A 204 24.55 5.26 -8.65
CA SER A 204 24.60 4.24 -9.70
C SER A 204 23.40 3.30 -9.66
N LEU A 205 22.89 3.01 -8.47
CA LEU A 205 21.68 2.22 -8.27
C LEU A 205 20.45 2.85 -8.95
N THR A 206 20.33 4.18 -8.93
CA THR A 206 19.22 4.89 -9.58
C THR A 206 19.16 4.59 -11.08
N ALA A 207 20.30 4.63 -11.77
CA ALA A 207 20.39 4.32 -13.19
C ALA A 207 20.04 2.84 -13.48
N CYS A 208 20.53 1.90 -12.67
CA CYS A 208 20.18 0.48 -12.79
C CYS A 208 18.70 0.23 -12.59
N LEU A 209 18.07 0.90 -11.61
CA LEU A 209 16.63 0.77 -11.37
C LEU A 209 15.81 1.37 -12.50
N GLN A 210 16.21 2.51 -13.02
CA GLN A 210 15.53 3.14 -14.16
C GLN A 210 15.59 2.25 -15.38
N TRP A 211 16.76 1.68 -15.69
CA TRP A 211 16.90 0.71 -16.77
C TRP A 211 15.99 -0.51 -16.57
N PHE A 212 16.04 -1.17 -15.41
CA PHE A 212 15.22 -2.34 -15.13
C PHE A 212 13.71 -2.04 -15.25
N LEU A 213 13.25 -0.93 -14.68
CA LEU A 213 11.85 -0.53 -14.73
C LEU A 213 11.39 -0.28 -16.17
N GLN A 214 12.22 0.37 -16.98
CA GLN A 214 11.88 0.67 -18.37
C GLN A 214 11.93 -0.57 -19.28
N SER A 215 12.99 -1.40 -19.17
CA SER A 215 13.17 -2.55 -20.04
C SER A 215 12.28 -3.74 -19.69
N GLU A 216 12.06 -4.01 -18.39
CA GLU A 216 11.38 -5.22 -17.94
C GLU A 216 9.91 -5.00 -17.58
N LEU A 217 9.57 -3.80 -17.12
CA LEU A 217 8.23 -3.51 -16.58
C LEU A 217 7.49 -2.40 -17.32
N HIS A 218 8.12 -1.74 -18.29
CA HIS A 218 7.60 -0.56 -19.02
C HIS A 218 7.16 0.58 -18.09
N LEU A 219 7.83 0.72 -16.93
CA LEU A 219 7.57 1.72 -15.92
C LEU A 219 8.67 2.80 -15.87
N THR A 220 8.32 3.99 -15.41
CA THR A 220 9.26 5.13 -15.35
C THR A 220 9.33 5.70 -13.94
N LEU A 221 10.55 6.02 -13.48
CA LEU A 221 10.74 6.78 -12.24
C LEU A 221 10.20 8.20 -12.40
N HIS A 222 9.61 8.73 -11.33
CA HIS A 222 9.16 10.13 -11.31
C HIS A 222 10.37 11.05 -11.15
N PRO A 223 10.71 11.90 -12.15
CA PRO A 223 11.97 12.66 -12.13
C PRO A 223 12.10 13.58 -10.92
N ASP A 224 11.00 14.24 -10.53
CA ASP A 224 10.97 15.22 -9.43
C ASP A 224 10.85 14.60 -8.04
N LYS A 225 10.73 13.28 -7.95
CA LYS A 225 10.58 12.57 -6.67
C LYS A 225 11.76 11.65 -6.34
N ILE A 226 12.88 11.85 -6.99
CA ILE A 226 14.14 11.17 -6.67
C ILE A 226 14.86 11.98 -5.60
N VAL A 227 14.89 11.47 -4.37
CA VAL A 227 15.54 12.15 -3.23
C VAL A 227 16.70 11.31 -2.74
N LEU A 228 17.91 11.87 -2.81
CA LEU A 228 19.13 11.27 -2.27
C LEU A 228 19.77 12.22 -1.24
N GLN A 229 19.67 11.88 0.04
CA GLN A 229 20.12 12.74 1.11
C GLN A 229 20.75 11.96 2.28
N PRO A 230 21.59 12.61 3.11
CA PRO A 230 22.02 12.05 4.37
C PRO A 230 20.82 11.78 5.31
N TYR A 231 20.85 10.65 6.02
CA TYR A 231 19.74 10.26 6.90
C TYR A 231 19.46 11.23 8.06
N HIS A 232 20.49 11.91 8.55
CA HIS A 232 20.39 12.80 9.71
C HIS A 232 19.57 14.07 9.45
N TYR A 233 19.37 14.47 8.19
CA TYR A 233 18.43 15.53 7.85
C TYR A 233 17.00 15.13 8.11
N GLY A 234 16.74 13.82 8.22
CA GLY A 234 15.40 13.26 8.36
C GLY A 234 14.78 12.99 7.00
N VAL A 235 13.96 11.94 6.93
CA VAL A 235 13.34 11.48 5.68
C VAL A 235 11.85 11.34 5.88
N ALA A 236 11.08 11.92 4.96
CA ALA A 236 9.63 11.72 4.91
C ALA A 236 9.32 10.39 4.20
N PHE A 237 8.59 9.49 4.91
CA PHE A 237 8.12 8.23 4.37
C PHE A 237 6.76 7.88 4.98
N LEU A 238 5.78 7.56 4.15
CA LEU A 238 4.42 7.17 4.53
C LEU A 238 3.72 8.15 5.51
N GLY A 239 3.94 9.44 5.32
CA GLY A 239 3.35 10.48 6.16
C GLY A 239 4.04 10.68 7.51
N ALA A 240 5.12 9.96 7.79
CA ALA A 240 6.01 10.20 8.93
C ALA A 240 7.32 10.86 8.46
N TYR A 241 7.89 11.69 9.31
CA TYR A 241 9.22 12.26 9.16
C TYR A 241 10.16 11.61 10.16
N VAL A 242 11.05 10.77 9.69
CA VAL A 242 11.94 9.94 10.51
C VAL A 242 13.31 10.61 10.63
N LYS A 243 13.73 10.91 11.85
CA LYS A 243 15.06 11.40 12.23
C LYS A 243 15.75 10.43 13.18
N PRO A 244 17.07 10.54 13.40
CA PRO A 244 17.73 9.79 14.46
C PRO A 244 16.98 9.93 15.80
N TYR A 245 16.68 8.78 16.41
CA TYR A 245 16.00 8.65 17.71
C TYR A 245 14.59 9.26 17.80
N ARG A 246 14.01 9.80 16.71
CA ARG A 246 12.69 10.48 16.76
C ARG A 246 11.92 10.34 15.45
N ARG A 247 10.61 10.31 15.60
CA ARG A 247 9.64 10.30 14.51
C ARG A 247 8.60 11.38 14.72
N TYR A 248 8.19 12.04 13.65
CA TYR A 248 7.14 13.04 13.64
C TYR A 248 6.13 12.70 12.54
N ALA A 249 4.86 13.05 12.74
CA ALA A 249 3.91 13.10 11.62
C ALA A 249 4.30 14.27 10.70
N THR A 250 4.20 14.10 9.40
CA THR A 250 4.42 15.21 8.45
C THR A 250 3.33 16.27 8.61
N LYS A 251 3.65 17.53 8.28
CA LYS A 251 2.70 18.64 8.32
C LYS A 251 1.43 18.32 7.53
N SER A 252 1.58 17.78 6.32
CA SER A 252 0.46 17.37 5.46
C SER A 252 -0.42 16.27 6.07
N SER A 253 0.17 15.30 6.79
CA SER A 253 -0.60 14.27 7.49
C SER A 253 -1.42 14.84 8.64
N VAL A 254 -0.84 15.76 9.42
CA VAL A 254 -1.53 16.45 10.51
C VAL A 254 -2.66 17.34 9.97
N GLU A 255 -2.41 18.11 8.90
CA GLU A 255 -3.42 18.97 8.26
C GLU A 255 -4.57 18.16 7.66
N ARG A 256 -4.27 17.02 7.00
CA ARG A 256 -5.30 16.12 6.48
C ARG A 256 -6.17 15.54 7.58
N PHE A 257 -5.57 15.17 8.69
CA PHE A 257 -6.30 14.69 9.86
C PHE A 257 -7.20 15.80 10.43
N ARG A 258 -6.67 17.01 10.64
CA ARG A 258 -7.43 18.17 11.12
C ARG A 258 -8.62 18.48 10.24
N ARG A 259 -8.45 18.44 8.90
CA ARG A 259 -9.53 18.66 7.94
C ARG A 259 -10.65 17.63 8.11
N LYS A 260 -10.31 16.34 8.24
CA LYS A 260 -11.30 15.28 8.48
C LYS A 260 -12.06 15.46 9.78
N ILE A 261 -11.39 15.85 10.87
CA ILE A 261 -12.06 16.13 12.14
C ILE A 261 -13.03 17.31 12.00
N ARG A 262 -12.63 18.41 11.38
CA ARG A 262 -13.51 19.57 11.16
C ARG A 262 -14.78 19.21 10.35
N VAL A 263 -14.65 18.36 9.35
CA VAL A 263 -15.81 17.87 8.59
C VAL A 263 -16.77 17.10 9.49
N LEU A 264 -16.26 16.18 10.29
CA LEU A 264 -17.07 15.42 11.25
C LEU A 264 -17.75 16.32 12.29
N GLU A 265 -17.05 17.32 12.81
CA GLU A 265 -17.59 18.31 13.74
C GLU A 265 -18.70 19.16 13.11
N ALA A 266 -18.53 19.56 11.86
CA ALA A 266 -19.55 20.29 11.11
C ALA A 266 -20.81 19.45 10.86
N GLU A 267 -20.65 18.18 10.47
CA GLU A 267 -21.75 17.24 10.29
C GLU A 267 -22.51 16.99 11.63
N CYS A 268 -21.79 16.90 12.74
CA CYS A 268 -22.40 16.81 14.08
C CYS A 268 -23.21 18.05 14.44
N ARG A 269 -22.68 19.25 14.22
CA ARG A 269 -23.38 20.50 14.54
C ARG A 269 -24.66 20.66 13.71
N ARG A 270 -24.70 20.14 12.48
CA ARG A 270 -25.91 20.12 11.64
C ARG A 270 -26.92 19.04 12.02
N GLY A 271 -26.64 18.23 13.02
CA GLY A 271 -27.49 17.08 13.40
C GLY A 271 -27.46 15.91 12.43
N GLU A 272 -26.64 15.99 11.38
CA GLU A 272 -26.47 14.94 10.36
C GLU A 272 -25.70 13.74 10.92
N LEU A 273 -24.87 13.99 11.93
CA LEU A 273 -24.04 13.00 12.59
C LEU A 273 -24.18 13.12 14.11
N THR A 274 -24.80 12.13 14.73
CA THR A 274 -24.72 11.99 16.20
C THR A 274 -23.69 10.90 16.53
N TYR A 275 -22.72 11.23 17.40
CA TYR A 275 -21.67 10.27 17.82
C TYR A 275 -22.24 9.03 18.55
N VAL A 276 -23.54 9.06 18.91
CA VAL A 276 -24.22 8.01 19.65
C VAL A 276 -24.84 6.95 18.71
N ARG A 277 -25.03 7.24 17.43
CA ARG A 277 -25.58 6.25 16.47
C ARG A 277 -24.49 5.27 16.03
N PRO A 278 -24.77 3.94 15.96
CA PRO A 278 -23.76 2.93 15.60
C PRO A 278 -23.01 3.21 14.31
N GLY A 279 -23.69 3.72 13.27
CA GLY A 279 -23.05 4.08 11.99
C GLY A 279 -22.08 5.25 12.09
N ASN A 280 -22.33 6.20 12.98
CA ASN A 280 -21.49 7.37 13.18
C ASN A 280 -20.24 7.05 14.00
N GLN A 281 -20.35 6.13 14.97
CA GLN A 281 -19.19 5.58 15.67
C GLN A 281 -18.22 4.90 14.70
N ILE A 282 -18.72 4.09 13.76
CA ILE A 282 -17.87 3.43 12.75
C ILE A 282 -17.13 4.46 11.91
N ARG A 283 -17.75 5.56 11.52
CA ARG A 283 -17.12 6.62 10.71
C ARG A 283 -16.03 7.38 11.48
N ALA A 284 -16.31 7.76 12.72
CA ALA A 284 -15.32 8.39 13.60
C ALA A 284 -14.14 7.45 13.87
N GLU A 285 -14.38 6.17 14.17
CA GLU A 285 -13.36 5.15 14.30
C GLU A 285 -12.50 5.00 13.03
N PHE A 286 -13.10 5.04 11.85
CA PHE A 286 -12.37 4.93 10.58
C PHE A 286 -11.39 6.10 10.41
N VAL A 287 -11.83 7.33 10.71
CA VAL A 287 -10.96 8.52 10.67
C VAL A 287 -9.81 8.42 11.67
N LEU A 288 -10.10 7.98 12.90
CA LEU A 288 -9.08 7.82 13.94
C LEU A 288 -8.12 6.66 13.61
N ARG A 289 -8.62 5.54 13.10
CA ARG A 289 -7.79 4.40 12.65
C ARG A 289 -6.81 4.79 11.54
N ALA A 290 -7.21 5.68 10.63
CA ALA A 290 -6.32 6.20 9.59
C ALA A 290 -5.12 6.98 10.17
N PHE A 291 -5.24 7.52 11.40
CA PHE A 291 -4.18 8.24 12.09
C PHE A 291 -3.37 7.38 13.07
N LEU A 292 -3.85 6.19 13.42
CA LEU A 292 -3.15 5.27 14.34
C LEU A 292 -1.69 4.93 13.94
N PRO A 293 -1.33 4.80 12.63
CA PRO A 293 0.05 4.56 12.24
C PRO A 293 1.03 5.61 12.72
N PHE A 294 0.54 6.83 13.03
CA PHE A 294 1.34 7.94 13.51
C PHE A 294 1.34 8.06 15.04
N GLN A 295 0.69 7.14 15.74
CA GLN A 295 0.66 7.08 17.18
C GLN A 295 2.08 6.87 17.75
N GLY A 296 2.42 7.60 18.81
CA GLY A 296 3.77 7.61 19.38
C GLY A 296 4.76 8.51 18.64
N LEU A 297 4.32 9.22 17.59
CA LEU A 297 5.09 10.33 17.01
C LEU A 297 4.95 11.57 17.88
N ARG A 298 6.04 12.32 18.07
CA ARG A 298 6.12 13.42 19.03
C ARG A 298 5.03 14.49 18.88
N ASN A 299 4.60 14.80 17.67
CA ASN A 299 3.61 15.84 17.40
C ASN A 299 2.19 15.33 17.11
N ALA A 300 1.99 14.02 17.04
CA ALA A 300 0.69 13.45 16.68
C ALA A 300 -0.32 13.54 17.82
N SER A 301 0.10 13.24 19.05
CA SER A 301 -0.75 13.30 20.24
C SER A 301 -1.22 14.74 20.51
N ASP A 302 -0.34 15.72 20.36
CA ASP A 302 -0.69 17.13 20.55
C ASP A 302 -1.63 17.64 19.45
N ALA A 303 -1.44 17.19 18.21
CA ALA A 303 -2.33 17.53 17.11
C ALA A 303 -3.75 16.96 17.32
N ILE A 304 -3.87 15.76 17.86
CA ILE A 304 -5.16 15.13 18.19
C ILE A 304 -5.83 15.89 19.33
N ARG A 305 -5.13 16.17 20.43
CA ARG A 305 -5.67 16.87 21.59
C ARG A 305 -6.17 18.28 21.29
N LYS A 306 -5.49 18.99 20.38
CA LYS A 306 -5.83 20.37 20.02
C LYS A 306 -7.04 20.50 19.09
N VAL A 307 -7.49 19.43 18.48
CA VAL A 307 -8.45 19.48 17.37
C VAL A 307 -9.66 18.57 17.57
N ALA A 308 -9.57 17.58 18.43
CA ALA A 308 -10.64 16.61 18.61
C ALA A 308 -11.54 16.95 19.80
N PRO A 309 -12.88 16.93 19.66
CA PRO A 309 -13.82 16.98 20.77
C PRO A 309 -13.54 15.87 21.80
N GLU A 310 -13.99 16.08 23.02
CA GLU A 310 -13.71 15.16 24.14
C GLU A 310 -14.21 13.73 23.89
N GLU A 311 -15.35 13.59 23.21
CA GLU A 311 -15.92 12.29 22.81
C GLU A 311 -15.03 11.55 21.82
N ILE A 312 -14.44 12.25 20.84
CA ILE A 312 -13.47 11.68 19.90
C ILE A 312 -12.19 11.26 20.64
N LEU A 313 -11.77 12.02 21.65
CA LEU A 313 -10.61 11.67 22.48
C LEU A 313 -10.89 10.41 23.33
N ARG A 314 -12.10 10.26 23.88
CA ARG A 314 -12.52 9.05 24.59
C ARG A 314 -12.58 7.82 23.66
N LEU A 315 -13.09 8.00 22.44
CA LEU A 315 -13.12 6.95 21.42
C LEU A 315 -11.70 6.55 20.99
N TYR A 316 -10.83 7.52 20.78
CA TYR A 316 -9.42 7.29 20.49
C TYR A 316 -8.71 6.52 21.61
N GLY A 317 -8.97 6.85 22.86
CA GLY A 317 -8.46 6.12 24.02
C GLY A 317 -8.89 4.65 24.04
N ARG A 318 -10.16 4.37 23.73
CA ARG A 318 -10.69 2.99 23.62
C ARG A 318 -10.01 2.21 22.48
N ILE A 319 -9.90 2.79 21.29
CA ILE A 319 -9.22 2.16 20.15
C ILE A 319 -7.76 1.86 20.47
N ARG A 320 -7.09 2.77 21.18
CA ARG A 320 -5.70 2.59 21.62
C ARG A 320 -5.54 1.39 22.55
N LYS A 321 -6.46 1.20 23.53
CA LYS A 321 -6.46 0.04 24.42
C LYS A 321 -6.64 -1.28 23.66
N ILE A 322 -7.67 -1.36 22.78
CA ILE A 322 -7.95 -2.56 21.96
C ILE A 322 -6.74 -2.94 21.10
N ARG A 323 -5.98 -1.97 20.61
CA ARG A 323 -4.80 -2.25 19.80
C ARG A 323 -3.61 -2.72 20.62
N ALA A 324 -3.39 -2.13 21.80
CA ALA A 324 -2.36 -2.59 22.73
C ALA A 324 -2.60 -4.04 23.15
N GLU A 325 -3.86 -4.41 23.45
CA GLU A 325 -4.25 -5.78 23.78
C GLU A 325 -4.02 -6.77 22.62
N LYS A 326 -4.29 -6.34 21.36
CA LYS A 326 -4.02 -7.17 20.17
C LYS A 326 -2.53 -7.29 19.81
N GLU A 327 -1.70 -6.32 20.18
CA GLU A 327 -0.25 -6.38 19.99
C GLU A 327 0.43 -7.27 21.05
N ILE A 328 -0.17 -7.41 22.23
CA ILE A 328 0.30 -8.29 23.33
C ILE A 328 -0.05 -9.76 23.05
N HIS A 329 -1.13 -10.04 22.28
CA HIS A 329 -1.52 -11.39 21.87
C HIS A 329 -1.55 -11.54 20.34
N PRO A 330 -0.40 -11.75 19.67
CA PRO A 330 -0.36 -11.92 18.21
C PRO A 330 -0.70 -13.33 17.70
N ARG A 331 -1.28 -14.22 18.52
CA ARG A 331 -1.62 -15.59 18.10
C ARG A 331 -3.08 -15.94 18.37
N GLY A 332 -3.78 -16.24 17.26
CA GLY A 332 -4.98 -17.07 17.21
C GLY A 332 -6.28 -16.32 17.51
N ASP A 333 -7.10 -16.25 16.48
CA ASP A 333 -8.58 -16.30 16.48
C ASP A 333 -9.26 -15.37 15.48
N THR A 334 -8.76 -15.30 14.28
CA THR A 334 -9.54 -14.62 13.21
C THR A 334 -9.83 -15.51 12.00
N ILE A 335 -9.36 -16.76 11.98
CA ILE A 335 -9.62 -17.69 10.85
C ILE A 335 -10.69 -18.74 11.18
N ARG A 336 -11.07 -18.94 12.44
CA ARG A 336 -12.05 -20.00 12.81
C ARG A 336 -13.52 -19.59 12.94
N ARG A 337 -13.88 -18.31 12.82
CA ARG A 337 -15.28 -17.89 13.00
C ARG A 337 -16.12 -17.71 11.73
N ASN A 338 -15.56 -17.83 10.52
CA ASN A 338 -16.32 -17.76 9.27
C ASN A 338 -16.39 -19.07 8.47
N ALA A 339 -15.95 -20.19 9.02
CA ALA A 339 -16.07 -21.51 8.36
C ALA A 339 -17.19 -22.38 8.90
N GLY A 340 -18.09 -21.85 9.70
CA GLY A 340 -19.12 -22.63 10.40
C GLY A 340 -20.57 -22.15 10.23
N ARG A 341 -20.90 -21.40 9.17
CA ARG A 341 -22.29 -21.15 8.75
C ARG A 341 -22.34 -20.86 7.25
N LEU A 342 -22.42 -21.91 6.48
CA LEU A 342 -23.18 -22.10 5.25
C LEU A 342 -23.17 -23.59 4.95
#